data_a4af0af68bb62af659c8297b660306ad
#
_entry.id   a4af0af68bb62af659c8297b660306ad
#
_cell.length_a   1.000
_cell.length_b   1.000
_cell.length_c   1.000
_cell.angle_alpha   90.00
_cell.angle_beta   90.00
_cell.angle_gamma   90.00
#
_symmetry.space_group_name_H-M   'P 1'
#
loop_
_entity.id
_entity.type
_entity.pdbx_description
1 polymer ?
#
loop_
_entity_poly.entity_id
_entity_poly.type
_entity_poly.pdbx_seq_one_letter_code
_entity_poly.pdbx_strand_id
1 'polypeptide(L)'
;GLSTVTTATHWSFFGQLIIMILVEVGGLGFMTFAVMLSNFAHQRMSLGARMLTGEALSLNHLSQLRVVRLIIRLSLIIQLVGAALLFVALEPKLGIGKGIWYSLFHSVAAYCNAGFDLFGPSLEQLNNNPYVLTVIMLLIGAGSFGFLVWRDLLTYHIRHKITLHTRFALAVGGTILVLSIIGFLFSERNLSQFSNSLNGVDRFFNTLFLAVTPRTAGFFSVPYTKLSTAGIVITIILMFIGGT
;
A
#
# COMPACT_ATOMS: atom_id res chain seq x y z
N GLY A 1 -9.79 1.30 5.94
CA GLY A 1 -9.58 1.17 7.38
C GLY A 1 -10.86 1.32 8.18
N LEU A 2 -10.87 0.83 9.41
CA LEU A 2 -11.99 1.08 10.33
C LEU A 2 -11.88 2.50 10.86
N SER A 3 -12.67 3.42 10.33
CA SER A 3 -12.76 4.80 10.83
C SER A 3 -14.14 5.03 11.44
N THR A 4 -14.17 5.67 12.59
CA THR A 4 -15.44 6.06 13.26
C THR A 4 -16.06 7.29 12.61
N VAL A 5 -15.28 8.04 11.85
CA VAL A 5 -15.69 9.27 11.15
C VAL A 5 -15.11 9.30 9.75
N THR A 6 -15.82 9.92 8.81
CA THR A 6 -15.38 10.06 7.43
C THR A 6 -14.22 11.04 7.34
N THR A 7 -13.07 10.59 6.83
CA THR A 7 -11.86 11.43 6.75
C THR A 7 -12.07 12.69 5.92
N ALA A 8 -12.85 12.59 4.85
CA ALA A 8 -13.13 13.70 3.93
C ALA A 8 -13.85 14.88 4.58
N THR A 9 -14.81 14.62 5.49
CA THR A 9 -15.75 15.65 6.00
C THR A 9 -15.48 16.05 7.43
N HIS A 10 -14.92 15.16 8.24
CA HIS A 10 -14.68 15.40 9.66
C HIS A 10 -13.40 16.16 9.93
N TRP A 11 -12.34 15.90 9.16
CA TRP A 11 -11.02 16.49 9.38
C TRP A 11 -10.76 17.67 8.47
N SER A 12 -10.25 18.76 9.05
CA SER A 12 -9.70 19.89 8.30
C SER A 12 -8.50 19.46 7.45
N PHE A 13 -8.06 20.28 6.52
CA PHE A 13 -6.84 20.05 5.75
C PHE A 13 -5.63 19.74 6.62
N PHE A 14 -5.49 20.44 7.75
CA PHE A 14 -4.41 20.20 8.70
C PHE A 14 -4.53 18.82 9.36
N GLY A 15 -5.74 18.39 9.74
CA GLY A 15 -5.99 17.05 10.28
C GLY A 15 -5.68 15.94 9.26
N GLN A 16 -6.07 16.14 8.00
CA GLN A 16 -5.74 15.21 6.91
C GLN A 16 -4.23 15.12 6.67
N LEU A 17 -3.50 16.24 6.76
CA LEU A 17 -2.04 16.27 6.66
C LEU A 17 -1.38 15.47 7.79
N ILE A 18 -1.85 15.63 9.03
CA ILE A 18 -1.35 14.85 10.17
C ILE A 18 -1.60 13.36 9.96
N ILE A 19 -2.82 12.98 9.52
CA ILE A 19 -3.15 11.58 9.20
C ILE A 19 -2.20 11.03 8.14
N MET A 20 -1.95 11.78 7.07
CA MET A 20 -1.03 11.36 6.00
C MET A 20 0.39 11.14 6.53
N ILE A 21 0.91 12.03 7.38
CA ILE A 21 2.24 11.88 8.00
C ILE A 21 2.29 10.64 8.90
N LEU A 22 1.26 10.43 9.72
CA LEU A 22 1.18 9.25 10.59
C LEU A 22 1.09 7.95 9.80
N VAL A 23 0.35 7.95 8.70
CA VAL A 23 0.26 6.82 7.76
C VAL A 23 1.61 6.52 7.12
N GLU A 24 2.35 7.56 6.70
CA GLU A 24 3.70 7.39 6.13
C GLU A 24 4.68 6.81 7.15
N VAL A 25 4.70 7.34 8.37
CA VAL A 25 5.55 6.83 9.46
C VAL A 25 5.19 5.38 9.81
N GLY A 26 3.90 5.04 9.87
CA GLY A 26 3.42 3.67 10.11
C GLY A 26 3.73 2.71 8.97
N GLY A 27 3.53 3.16 7.72
CA GLY A 27 3.72 2.37 6.51
C GLY A 27 5.17 2.04 6.19
N LEU A 28 6.11 2.93 6.54
CA LEU A 28 7.55 2.65 6.43
C LEU A 28 8.00 1.54 7.39
N GLY A 29 7.15 1.16 8.32
CA GLY A 29 7.30 0.05 9.23
C GLY A 29 8.05 0.38 10.51
N PHE A 30 7.60 -0.25 11.57
CA PHE A 30 8.18 -0.13 12.91
C PHE A 30 9.70 -0.40 12.93
N MET A 31 10.17 -1.33 12.10
CA MET A 31 11.60 -1.67 11.99
C MET A 31 12.44 -0.49 11.47
N THR A 32 11.93 0.25 10.47
CA THR A 32 12.62 1.43 9.95
C THR A 32 12.70 2.52 11.03
N PHE A 33 11.61 2.74 11.73
CA PHE A 33 11.55 3.68 12.85
C PHE A 33 12.47 3.24 14.02
N ALA A 34 12.45 1.95 14.38
CA ALA A 34 13.33 1.41 15.43
C ALA A 34 14.81 1.57 15.07
N VAL A 35 15.20 1.35 13.83
CA VAL A 35 16.58 1.59 13.35
C VAL A 35 16.93 3.07 13.40
N MET A 36 16.02 3.97 13.01
CA MET A 36 16.24 5.41 13.12
C MET A 36 16.39 5.84 14.58
N LEU A 37 15.52 5.36 15.48
CA LEU A 37 15.55 5.70 16.90
C LEU A 37 16.83 5.18 17.58
N SER A 38 17.23 3.95 17.27
CA SER A 38 18.51 3.37 17.73
C SER A 38 19.71 4.21 17.32
N ASN A 39 19.69 4.78 16.12
CA ASN A 39 20.70 5.68 15.63
C ASN A 39 20.78 6.98 16.44
N PHE A 40 19.65 7.62 16.70
CA PHE A 40 19.60 8.83 17.52
C PHE A 40 20.10 8.56 18.95
N ALA A 41 19.76 7.41 19.54
CA ALA A 41 20.22 7.00 20.85
C ALA A 41 21.75 6.74 20.86
N HIS A 42 22.29 6.10 19.82
CA HIS A 42 23.73 5.81 19.72
C HIS A 42 24.61 7.05 19.49
N GLN A 43 24.08 8.09 18.83
CA GLN A 43 24.83 9.35 18.67
C GLN A 43 25.13 10.06 20.00
N ARG A 44 24.39 9.73 21.07
CA ARG A 44 24.60 10.28 22.42
C ARG A 44 25.55 9.44 23.32
N MET A 45 26.04 8.29 22.81
CA MET A 45 27.02 7.49 23.60
C MET A 45 28.42 8.10 23.53
N SER A 46 29.09 8.16 24.68
CA SER A 46 30.41 8.74 24.84
C SER A 46 31.46 8.01 23.97
N LEU A 47 32.49 8.76 23.52
CA LEU A 47 33.61 8.25 22.72
C LEU A 47 34.31 7.03 23.35
N GLY A 48 34.34 6.93 24.70
CA GLY A 48 34.93 5.77 25.40
C GLY A 48 34.15 4.45 25.22
N ALA A 49 32.82 4.52 25.15
CA ALA A 49 32.00 3.32 24.86
C ALA A 49 32.13 2.83 23.40
N ARG A 50 32.49 3.74 22.48
CA ARG A 50 32.74 3.39 21.07
C ARG A 50 34.02 2.58 20.86
N MET A 51 35.06 2.84 21.63
CA MET A 51 36.32 2.10 21.51
C MET A 51 36.25 0.67 22.05
N LEU A 52 35.37 0.40 23.03
CA LEU A 52 35.25 -0.93 23.67
C LEU A 52 34.34 -1.88 22.88
N THR A 53 33.43 -1.36 22.05
CA THR A 53 32.49 -2.19 21.25
C THR A 53 32.95 -2.46 19.82
N GLY A 54 34.18 -2.08 19.47
CA GLY A 54 34.93 -2.54 18.33
C GLY A 54 34.33 -2.34 16.95
N GLU A 55 35.21 -2.31 15.98
CA GLU A 55 34.99 -2.11 14.53
C GLU A 55 33.88 -2.95 13.87
N ALA A 56 33.50 -4.10 14.45
CA ALA A 56 32.47 -4.99 13.90
C ALA A 56 31.06 -4.41 13.94
N LEU A 57 30.73 -3.59 14.96
CA LEU A 57 29.40 -2.96 15.09
C LEU A 57 29.25 -1.73 14.17
N SER A 58 30.35 -1.00 13.89
CA SER A 58 30.31 0.18 13.03
C SER A 58 30.02 -0.13 11.56
N LEU A 59 30.55 -1.23 11.05
CA LEU A 59 30.32 -1.67 9.67
C LEU A 59 28.87 -2.15 9.44
N ASN A 60 28.31 -2.87 10.39
CA ASN A 60 26.91 -3.30 10.35
C ASN A 60 25.95 -2.10 10.44
N HIS A 61 26.29 -1.11 11.24
CA HIS A 61 25.47 0.08 11.45
C HIS A 61 25.37 0.97 10.19
N LEU A 62 26.51 1.21 9.51
CA LEU A 62 26.54 1.97 8.25
C LEU A 62 25.81 1.25 7.12
N SER A 63 25.82 -0.08 7.12
CA SER A 63 25.05 -0.87 6.15
C SER A 63 23.55 -0.78 6.39
N GLN A 64 23.10 -0.80 7.65
CA GLN A 64 21.69 -0.63 8.02
C GLN A 64 21.15 0.76 7.64
N LEU A 65 21.91 1.82 7.90
CA LEU A 65 21.53 3.19 7.50
C LEU A 65 21.39 3.36 5.99
N ARG A 66 22.27 2.75 5.22
CA ARG A 66 22.16 2.77 3.76
C ARG A 66 20.88 2.08 3.28
N VAL A 67 20.52 0.97 3.91
CA VAL A 67 19.28 0.23 3.59
C VAL A 67 18.06 1.09 3.94
N VAL A 68 17.99 1.68 5.14
CA VAL A 68 16.86 2.55 5.53
C VAL A 68 16.71 3.74 4.58
N ARG A 69 17.82 4.40 4.23
CA ARG A 69 17.79 5.52 3.27
C ARG A 69 17.30 5.08 1.89
N LEU A 70 17.69 3.90 1.44
CA LEU A 70 17.20 3.33 0.19
C LEU A 70 15.70 3.08 0.23
N ILE A 71 15.20 2.51 1.33
CA ILE A 71 13.77 2.23 1.53
C ILE A 71 12.97 3.52 1.45
N ILE A 72 13.35 4.55 2.24
CA ILE A 72 12.65 5.84 2.28
C ILE A 72 12.65 6.48 0.89
N ARG A 73 13.79 6.51 0.19
CA ARG A 73 13.86 7.08 -1.15
C ARG A 73 12.97 6.34 -2.15
N LEU A 74 13.01 5.01 -2.12
CA LEU A 74 12.21 4.19 -3.02
C LEU A 74 10.71 4.37 -2.76
N SER A 75 10.32 4.36 -1.49
CA SER A 75 8.93 4.61 -1.07
C SER A 75 8.43 5.95 -1.59
N LEU A 76 9.17 7.04 -1.33
CA LEU A 76 8.82 8.37 -1.80
C LEU A 76 8.75 8.46 -3.34
N ILE A 77 9.66 7.83 -4.06
CA ILE A 77 9.64 7.81 -5.53
C ILE A 77 8.38 7.10 -6.04
N ILE A 78 8.07 5.91 -5.51
CA ILE A 78 6.88 5.15 -5.93
C ILE A 78 5.60 5.94 -5.63
N GLN A 79 5.51 6.55 -4.45
CA GLN A 79 4.36 7.37 -4.05
C GLN A 79 4.22 8.62 -4.93
N LEU A 80 5.31 9.31 -5.24
CA LEU A 80 5.27 10.49 -6.13
C LEU A 80 4.86 10.12 -7.56
N VAL A 81 5.38 9.01 -8.09
CA VAL A 81 4.96 8.49 -9.39
C VAL A 81 3.48 8.10 -9.37
N GLY A 82 3.04 7.39 -8.33
CA GLY A 82 1.64 7.04 -8.13
C GLY A 82 0.73 8.27 -8.03
N ALA A 83 1.16 9.28 -7.27
CA ALA A 83 0.42 10.54 -7.17
C ALA A 83 0.32 11.26 -8.52
N ALA A 84 1.40 11.30 -9.31
CA ALA A 84 1.38 11.88 -10.65
C ALA A 84 0.42 11.13 -11.60
N LEU A 85 0.42 9.79 -11.55
CA LEU A 85 -0.52 8.98 -12.34
C LEU A 85 -1.97 9.20 -11.91
N LEU A 86 -2.25 9.25 -10.60
CA LEU A 86 -3.59 9.54 -10.09
C LEU A 86 -4.04 10.95 -10.44
N PHE A 87 -3.12 11.94 -10.42
CA PHE A 87 -3.43 13.32 -10.75
C PHE A 87 -3.98 13.45 -12.18
N VAL A 88 -3.39 12.77 -13.16
CA VAL A 88 -3.88 12.79 -14.56
C VAL A 88 -5.34 12.37 -14.67
N ALA A 89 -5.80 11.46 -13.83
CA ALA A 89 -7.19 10.99 -13.84
C ALA A 89 -8.14 11.82 -12.97
N LEU A 90 -7.63 12.46 -11.92
CA LEU A 90 -8.44 13.18 -10.94
C LEU A 90 -8.53 14.68 -11.22
N GLU A 91 -7.54 15.27 -11.89
CA GLU A 91 -7.51 16.70 -12.22
C GLU A 91 -8.74 17.14 -13.02
N PRO A 92 -9.21 16.43 -14.07
CA PRO A 92 -10.38 16.86 -14.84
C PRO A 92 -11.67 16.92 -14.02
N LYS A 93 -11.75 16.17 -12.92
CA LYS A 93 -12.94 16.10 -12.05
C LYS A 93 -12.88 17.05 -10.85
N LEU A 94 -11.69 17.25 -10.28
CA LEU A 94 -11.49 17.97 -9.02
C LEU A 94 -10.82 19.33 -9.17
N GLY A 95 -10.26 19.62 -10.34
CA GLY A 95 -9.40 20.79 -10.57
C GLY A 95 -8.00 20.62 -9.98
N ILE A 96 -7.08 21.51 -10.32
CA ILE A 96 -5.65 21.40 -10.02
C ILE A 96 -5.37 21.27 -8.50
N GLY A 97 -5.92 22.19 -7.69
CA GLY A 97 -5.61 22.25 -6.26
C GLY A 97 -6.06 21.01 -5.48
N LYS A 98 -7.33 20.64 -5.61
CA LYS A 98 -7.86 19.42 -4.98
C LYS A 98 -7.29 18.16 -5.62
N GLY A 99 -7.08 18.17 -6.94
CA GLY A 99 -6.51 17.05 -7.67
C GLY A 99 -5.13 16.67 -7.14
N ILE A 100 -4.23 17.63 -6.92
CA ILE A 100 -2.90 17.38 -6.34
C ILE A 100 -3.02 16.77 -4.94
N TRP A 101 -3.84 17.38 -4.07
CA TRP A 101 -3.99 16.92 -2.70
C TRP A 101 -4.56 15.50 -2.61
N TYR A 102 -5.63 15.24 -3.35
CA TYR A 102 -6.28 13.92 -3.38
C TYR A 102 -5.35 12.84 -3.95
N SER A 103 -4.63 13.17 -5.02
CA SER A 103 -3.69 12.22 -5.63
C SER A 103 -2.54 11.87 -4.70
N LEU A 104 -1.96 12.87 -4.02
CA LEU A 104 -0.88 12.66 -3.06
C LEU A 104 -1.36 11.83 -1.86
N PHE A 105 -2.48 12.21 -1.26
CA PHE A 105 -3.05 11.53 -0.11
C PHE A 105 -3.38 10.06 -0.41
N HIS A 106 -4.07 9.79 -1.55
CA HIS A 106 -4.44 8.43 -1.92
C HIS A 106 -3.23 7.58 -2.34
N SER A 107 -2.21 8.19 -2.94
CA SER A 107 -0.96 7.48 -3.26
C SER A 107 -0.24 7.02 -2.00
N VAL A 108 -0.09 7.89 -1.00
CA VAL A 108 0.49 7.55 0.31
C VAL A 108 -0.36 6.50 1.02
N ALA A 109 -1.68 6.72 1.11
CA ALA A 109 -2.59 5.81 1.80
C ALA A 109 -2.64 4.42 1.12
N ALA A 110 -2.55 4.34 -0.21
CA ALA A 110 -2.53 3.08 -0.94
C ALA A 110 -1.19 2.34 -0.78
N TYR A 111 -0.06 3.03 -0.91
CA TYR A 111 1.25 2.43 -0.74
C TYR A 111 1.47 1.92 0.70
N CYS A 112 1.04 2.68 1.70
CA CYS A 112 1.13 2.29 3.10
C CYS A 112 0.04 1.31 3.55
N ASN A 113 -0.86 0.88 2.66
CA ASN A 113 -1.99 -0.01 2.96
C ASN A 113 -2.87 0.51 4.12
N ALA A 114 -3.07 1.82 4.21
CA ALA A 114 -3.77 2.45 5.32
C ALA A 114 -5.29 2.53 5.12
N GLY A 115 -5.74 2.59 3.86
CA GLY A 115 -7.17 2.59 3.50
C GLY A 115 -7.95 3.83 3.89
N PHE A 116 -7.28 4.96 4.17
CA PHE A 116 -7.94 6.25 4.34
C PHE A 116 -8.25 6.86 2.98
N ASP A 117 -9.46 7.45 2.84
CA ASP A 117 -9.90 8.10 1.62
C ASP A 117 -10.44 9.52 1.89
N LEU A 118 -10.39 10.36 0.85
CA LEU A 118 -10.95 11.72 0.85
C LEU A 118 -12.23 11.83 0.01
N PHE A 119 -12.71 10.72 -0.58
CA PHE A 119 -13.96 10.72 -1.37
C PHE A 119 -15.20 10.50 -0.50
N GLY A 120 -15.04 9.93 0.70
CA GLY A 120 -16.11 9.60 1.64
C GLY A 120 -16.54 8.14 1.54
N PRO A 121 -17.14 7.67 0.45
CA PRO A 121 -17.48 6.25 0.29
C PRO A 121 -16.34 5.45 -0.36
N SER A 122 -15.10 5.68 0.05
CA SER A 122 -13.91 5.07 -0.54
C SER A 122 -13.84 5.32 -2.06
N LEU A 123 -13.58 4.30 -2.86
CA LEU A 123 -13.45 4.41 -4.32
C LEU A 123 -14.75 4.06 -5.08
N GLU A 124 -15.91 3.98 -4.41
CA GLU A 124 -17.18 3.65 -5.08
C GLU A 124 -17.53 4.64 -6.20
N GLN A 125 -17.19 5.93 -6.03
CA GLN A 125 -17.40 6.95 -7.05
C GLN A 125 -16.47 6.82 -8.26
N LEU A 126 -15.46 5.99 -8.16
CA LEU A 126 -14.44 5.75 -9.19
C LEU A 126 -14.45 4.32 -9.73
N ASN A 127 -15.49 3.53 -9.39
CA ASN A 127 -15.62 2.13 -9.80
C ASN A 127 -15.75 1.94 -11.32
N ASN A 128 -16.14 3.00 -12.04
CA ASN A 128 -16.20 3.05 -13.50
C ASN A 128 -14.90 3.58 -14.14
N ASN A 129 -13.82 3.70 -13.38
CA ASN A 129 -12.54 4.15 -13.88
C ASN A 129 -11.45 3.09 -13.64
N PRO A 130 -11.29 2.14 -14.60
CA PRO A 130 -10.28 1.08 -14.50
C PRO A 130 -8.86 1.57 -14.33
N TYR A 131 -8.53 2.75 -14.87
CA TYR A 131 -7.22 3.35 -14.74
C TYR A 131 -6.88 3.69 -13.29
N VAL A 132 -7.78 4.39 -12.58
CA VAL A 132 -7.58 4.74 -11.16
C VAL A 132 -7.47 3.49 -10.31
N LEU A 133 -8.36 2.50 -10.51
CA LEU A 133 -8.32 1.24 -9.78
C LEU A 133 -6.98 0.51 -10.01
N THR A 134 -6.48 0.50 -11.25
CA THR A 134 -5.20 -0.14 -11.58
C THR A 134 -4.03 0.55 -10.88
N VAL A 135 -3.96 1.88 -10.90
CA VAL A 135 -2.88 2.63 -10.24
C VAL A 135 -2.90 2.35 -8.73
N ILE A 136 -4.07 2.36 -8.11
CA ILE A 136 -4.19 2.07 -6.67
C ILE A 136 -3.81 0.62 -6.37
N MET A 137 -4.23 -0.37 -7.16
CA MET A 137 -3.82 -1.77 -7.01
C MET A 137 -2.29 -1.94 -7.12
N LEU A 138 -1.66 -1.25 -8.06
CA LEU A 138 -0.20 -1.28 -8.20
C LEU A 138 0.51 -0.67 -6.99
N LEU A 139 0.00 0.43 -6.43
CA LEU A 139 0.52 1.04 -5.21
C LEU A 139 0.38 0.12 -4.00
N ILE A 140 -0.80 -0.49 -3.82
CA ILE A 140 -1.06 -1.49 -2.78
C ILE A 140 -0.10 -2.67 -2.91
N GLY A 141 0.05 -3.21 -4.13
CA GLY A 141 0.99 -4.30 -4.41
C GLY A 141 2.43 -3.91 -4.10
N ALA A 142 2.85 -2.73 -4.54
CA ALA A 142 4.19 -2.22 -4.28
C ALA A 142 4.48 -2.06 -2.78
N GLY A 143 3.52 -1.57 -2.00
CA GLY A 143 3.63 -1.45 -0.54
C GLY A 143 3.64 -2.81 0.18
N SER A 144 2.81 -3.74 -0.30
CA SER A 144 2.67 -5.08 0.31
C SER A 144 3.89 -5.97 0.16
N PHE A 145 4.74 -5.79 -0.85
CA PHE A 145 5.93 -6.62 -1.05
C PHE A 145 7.00 -6.44 0.03
N GLY A 146 6.95 -5.36 0.80
CA GLY A 146 7.95 -5.06 1.81
C GLY A 146 9.33 -4.72 1.23
N PHE A 147 10.19 -4.13 2.07
CA PHE A 147 11.46 -3.58 1.64
C PHE A 147 12.51 -4.64 1.25
N LEU A 148 12.44 -5.85 1.81
CA LEU A 148 13.39 -6.92 1.50
C LEU A 148 13.25 -7.38 0.05
N VAL A 149 12.01 -7.51 -0.42
CA VAL A 149 11.71 -7.87 -1.82
C VAL A 149 12.19 -6.78 -2.76
N TRP A 150 11.91 -5.50 -2.45
CA TRP A 150 12.39 -4.38 -3.23
C TRP A 150 13.91 -4.31 -3.30
N ARG A 151 14.61 -4.50 -2.19
CA ARG A 151 16.07 -4.55 -2.15
C ARG A 151 16.60 -5.65 -3.07
N ASP A 152 16.03 -6.84 -2.99
CA ASP A 152 16.47 -7.97 -3.81
C ASP A 152 16.21 -7.74 -5.29
N LEU A 153 15.04 -7.19 -5.66
CA LEU A 153 14.71 -6.85 -7.04
C LEU A 153 15.67 -5.80 -7.62
N LEU A 154 15.96 -4.73 -6.88
CA LEU A 154 16.88 -3.69 -7.31
C LEU A 154 18.33 -4.18 -7.41
N THR A 155 18.74 -5.09 -6.54
CA THR A 155 20.11 -5.66 -6.57
C THR A 155 20.22 -6.90 -7.47
N TYR A 156 19.13 -7.39 -8.03
CA TYR A 156 19.12 -8.53 -8.93
C TYR A 156 20.03 -8.34 -10.13
N HIS A 157 20.06 -7.16 -10.72
CA HIS A 157 20.95 -6.83 -11.86
C HIS A 157 22.43 -6.99 -11.54
N ILE A 158 22.81 -6.84 -10.26
CA ILE A 158 24.21 -6.93 -9.81
C ILE A 158 24.53 -8.35 -9.29
N ARG A 159 23.58 -8.95 -8.57
CA ARG A 159 23.84 -10.21 -7.86
C ARG A 159 23.36 -11.46 -8.60
N HIS A 160 22.46 -11.32 -9.56
CA HIS A 160 21.77 -12.40 -10.29
C HIS A 160 21.18 -13.50 -9.37
N LYS A 161 20.95 -13.19 -8.09
CA LYS A 161 20.42 -14.10 -7.08
C LYS A 161 19.29 -13.41 -6.33
N ILE A 162 18.17 -14.12 -6.22
CA ILE A 162 17.02 -13.71 -5.41
C ILE A 162 17.08 -14.54 -4.12
N THR A 163 16.89 -13.90 -2.97
CA THR A 163 16.86 -14.61 -1.68
C THR A 163 15.67 -15.56 -1.61
N LEU A 164 15.80 -16.59 -0.79
CA LEU A 164 14.74 -17.57 -0.57
C LEU A 164 13.44 -16.88 -0.08
N HIS A 165 13.59 -15.90 0.82
CA HIS A 165 12.47 -15.10 1.32
C HIS A 165 11.70 -14.43 0.19
N THR A 166 12.37 -13.73 -0.73
CA THR A 166 11.73 -13.06 -1.87
C THR A 166 11.03 -14.03 -2.80
N ARG A 167 11.62 -15.22 -3.04
CA ARG A 167 10.99 -16.27 -3.85
C ARG A 167 9.69 -16.75 -3.20
N PHE A 168 9.71 -17.04 -1.89
CA PHE A 168 8.51 -17.45 -1.17
C PHE A 168 7.44 -16.34 -1.14
N ALA A 169 7.82 -15.11 -0.84
CA ALA A 169 6.90 -13.99 -0.81
C ALA A 169 6.19 -13.78 -2.16
N LEU A 170 6.94 -13.83 -3.27
CA LEU A 170 6.36 -13.69 -4.61
C LEU A 170 5.52 -14.91 -5.01
N ALA A 171 5.98 -16.14 -4.72
CA ALA A 171 5.27 -17.36 -5.07
C ALA A 171 3.95 -17.46 -4.28
N VAL A 172 4.01 -17.35 -2.95
CA VAL A 172 2.82 -17.46 -2.08
C VAL A 172 1.88 -16.28 -2.34
N GLY A 173 2.41 -15.05 -2.37
CA GLY A 173 1.61 -13.86 -2.64
C GLY A 173 0.93 -13.91 -4.02
N GLY A 174 1.64 -14.36 -5.05
CA GLY A 174 1.08 -14.55 -6.39
C GLY A 174 0.02 -15.66 -6.45
N THR A 175 0.27 -16.78 -5.81
CA THR A 175 -0.70 -17.89 -5.74
C THR A 175 -1.99 -17.47 -5.04
N ILE A 176 -1.89 -16.80 -3.89
CA ILE A 176 -3.06 -16.30 -3.17
C ILE A 176 -3.84 -15.29 -4.03
N LEU A 177 -3.13 -14.38 -4.72
CA LEU A 177 -3.78 -13.41 -5.60
C LEU A 177 -4.56 -14.10 -6.72
N VAL A 178 -3.96 -15.07 -7.42
CA VAL A 178 -4.62 -15.82 -8.49
C VAL A 178 -5.84 -16.59 -7.97
N LEU A 179 -5.70 -17.29 -6.85
CA LEU A 179 -6.81 -18.00 -6.22
C LEU A 179 -7.93 -17.06 -5.80
N SER A 180 -7.59 -15.87 -5.28
CA SER A 180 -8.58 -14.85 -4.91
C SER A 180 -9.33 -14.31 -6.12
N ILE A 181 -8.65 -14.03 -7.23
CA ILE A 181 -9.29 -13.59 -8.47
C ILE A 181 -10.26 -14.65 -8.97
N ILE A 182 -9.83 -15.90 -9.04
CA ILE A 182 -10.67 -17.02 -9.44
C ILE A 182 -11.88 -17.15 -8.49
N GLY A 183 -11.65 -17.12 -7.19
CA GLY A 183 -12.70 -17.21 -6.18
C GLY A 183 -13.77 -16.11 -6.34
N PHE A 184 -13.38 -14.85 -6.52
CA PHE A 184 -14.32 -13.75 -6.72
C PHE A 184 -15.03 -13.79 -8.07
N LEU A 185 -14.37 -14.23 -9.14
CA LEU A 185 -15.01 -14.42 -10.43
C LEU A 185 -16.15 -15.44 -10.36
N PHE A 186 -15.96 -16.54 -9.64
CA PHE A 186 -17.00 -17.55 -9.44
C PHE A 186 -18.07 -17.13 -8.44
N SER A 187 -17.66 -16.55 -7.30
CA SER A 187 -18.57 -16.17 -6.21
C SER A 187 -19.50 -15.02 -6.61
N GLU A 188 -18.95 -13.97 -7.23
CA GLU A 188 -19.70 -12.74 -7.50
C GLU A 188 -20.34 -12.70 -8.89
N ARG A 189 -20.26 -13.79 -9.66
CA ARG A 189 -20.84 -13.91 -11.00
C ARG A 189 -20.66 -12.62 -11.83
N ASN A 190 -19.43 -12.15 -11.88
CA ASN A 190 -19.05 -10.95 -12.62
C ASN A 190 -19.75 -9.67 -12.11
N LEU A 191 -20.00 -9.57 -10.82
CA LEU A 191 -20.61 -8.40 -10.17
C LEU A 191 -21.96 -7.97 -10.79
N SER A 192 -22.74 -8.93 -11.28
CA SER A 192 -24.04 -8.66 -11.92
C SER A 192 -25.06 -7.97 -11.00
N GLN A 193 -24.88 -8.10 -9.70
CA GLN A 193 -25.70 -7.46 -8.66
C GLN A 193 -25.38 -5.98 -8.40
N PHE A 194 -24.22 -5.52 -8.90
CA PHE A 194 -23.84 -4.12 -8.82
C PHE A 194 -24.28 -3.41 -10.11
N SER A 195 -24.80 -2.21 -9.96
CA SER A 195 -25.35 -1.31 -10.97
C SER A 195 -25.19 -1.74 -12.45
N ASN A 196 -26.27 -1.71 -13.21
CA ASN A 196 -26.26 -1.95 -14.67
C ASN A 196 -25.37 -0.96 -15.46
N SER A 197 -24.83 0.07 -14.81
CA SER A 197 -23.96 1.09 -15.40
C SER A 197 -22.50 0.64 -15.59
N LEU A 198 -22.07 -0.49 -14.97
CA LEU A 198 -20.71 -0.98 -15.12
C LEU A 198 -20.57 -1.84 -16.37
N ASN A 199 -19.65 -1.44 -17.25
CA ASN A 199 -19.25 -2.22 -18.41
C ASN A 199 -18.55 -3.52 -18.01
N GLY A 200 -18.41 -4.49 -18.92
CA GLY A 200 -17.71 -5.75 -18.64
C GLY A 200 -16.26 -5.54 -18.20
N VAL A 201 -15.58 -4.53 -18.75
CA VAL A 201 -14.22 -4.14 -18.37
C VAL A 201 -14.20 -3.60 -16.94
N ASP A 202 -15.12 -2.70 -16.60
CA ASP A 202 -15.21 -2.12 -15.24
C ASP A 202 -15.44 -3.22 -14.20
N ARG A 203 -16.34 -4.17 -14.50
CA ARG A 203 -16.62 -5.32 -13.62
C ARG A 203 -15.39 -6.18 -13.39
N PHE A 204 -14.62 -6.45 -14.44
CA PHE A 204 -13.37 -7.19 -14.30
C PHE A 204 -12.36 -6.49 -13.41
N PHE A 205 -12.12 -5.18 -13.60
CA PHE A 205 -11.21 -4.41 -12.77
C PHE A 205 -11.68 -4.28 -11.31
N ASN A 206 -12.99 -4.15 -11.08
CA ASN A 206 -13.54 -4.19 -9.72
C ASN A 206 -13.37 -5.56 -9.06
N THR A 207 -13.49 -6.65 -9.79
CA THR A 207 -13.22 -8.01 -9.29
C THR A 207 -11.73 -8.19 -8.93
N LEU A 208 -10.82 -7.69 -9.78
CA LEU A 208 -9.39 -7.64 -9.46
C LEU A 208 -9.13 -6.82 -8.20
N PHE A 209 -9.79 -5.68 -8.07
CA PHE A 209 -9.67 -4.82 -6.91
C PHE A 209 -10.14 -5.52 -5.63
N LEU A 210 -11.26 -6.25 -5.69
CA LEU A 210 -11.75 -7.09 -4.58
C LEU A 210 -10.76 -8.20 -4.19
N ALA A 211 -9.96 -8.73 -5.12
CA ALA A 211 -8.96 -9.74 -4.81
C ALA A 211 -7.70 -9.16 -4.15
N VAL A 212 -7.35 -7.91 -4.46
CA VAL A 212 -6.15 -7.23 -3.95
C VAL A 212 -6.40 -6.59 -2.57
N THR A 213 -7.51 -5.89 -2.42
CA THR A 213 -7.77 -4.99 -1.30
C THR A 213 -7.92 -5.67 0.07
N PRO A 214 -8.49 -6.89 0.24
CA PRO A 214 -8.62 -7.53 1.55
C PRO A 214 -7.28 -7.85 2.22
N ARG A 215 -6.20 -7.85 1.46
CA ARG A 215 -4.85 -8.06 1.94
C ARG A 215 -4.27 -6.80 2.59
N THR A 216 -4.99 -6.27 3.58
CA THR A 216 -4.62 -5.11 4.43
C THR A 216 -4.74 -3.71 3.82
N ALA A 217 -5.21 -3.55 2.57
CA ALA A 217 -5.27 -2.23 1.93
C ALA A 217 -6.40 -1.32 2.46
N GLY A 218 -7.56 -1.89 2.77
CA GLY A 218 -8.68 -1.17 3.40
C GLY A 218 -9.50 -0.27 2.46
N PHE A 219 -9.16 -0.15 1.18
CA PHE A 219 -9.99 0.51 0.18
C PHE A 219 -11.08 -0.42 -0.34
N PHE A 220 -12.18 0.14 -0.83
CA PHE A 220 -13.20 -0.63 -1.54
C PHE A 220 -13.79 0.18 -2.71
N SER A 221 -14.05 -0.49 -3.81
CA SER A 221 -14.67 0.07 -5.01
C SER A 221 -16.14 -0.34 -5.15
N VAL A 222 -16.55 -1.36 -4.42
CA VAL A 222 -17.92 -1.85 -4.30
C VAL A 222 -18.24 -2.14 -2.85
N PRO A 223 -19.46 -1.84 -2.36
CA PRO A 223 -19.81 -2.02 -0.96
C PRO A 223 -19.82 -3.51 -0.59
N TYR A 224 -19.10 -3.88 0.45
CA TYR A 224 -19.03 -5.26 0.95
C TYR A 224 -20.39 -5.82 1.39
N THR A 225 -21.31 -4.94 1.79
CA THR A 225 -22.69 -5.33 2.19
C THR A 225 -23.50 -5.93 1.05
N LYS A 226 -23.10 -5.72 -0.19
CA LYS A 226 -23.78 -6.26 -1.38
C LYS A 226 -23.08 -7.50 -1.95
N LEU A 227 -21.99 -7.96 -1.33
CA LEU A 227 -21.33 -9.20 -1.74
C LEU A 227 -22.16 -10.42 -1.37
N SER A 228 -21.98 -11.50 -2.14
CA SER A 228 -22.55 -12.81 -1.81
C SER A 228 -21.97 -13.35 -0.50
N THR A 229 -22.66 -14.27 0.15
CA THR A 229 -22.13 -14.95 1.35
C THR A 229 -20.78 -15.62 1.08
N ALA A 230 -20.60 -16.21 -0.11
CA ALA A 230 -19.33 -16.82 -0.51
C ALA A 230 -18.23 -15.76 -0.68
N GLY A 231 -18.52 -14.60 -1.28
CA GLY A 231 -17.60 -13.49 -1.40
C GLY A 231 -17.18 -12.91 -0.07
N ILE A 232 -18.11 -12.80 0.89
CA ILE A 232 -17.79 -12.36 2.26
C ILE A 232 -16.86 -13.37 2.94
N VAL A 233 -17.10 -14.67 2.82
CA VAL A 233 -16.24 -15.72 3.39
C VAL A 233 -14.82 -15.65 2.78
N ILE A 234 -14.72 -15.52 1.46
CA ILE A 234 -13.42 -15.35 0.78
C ILE A 234 -12.70 -14.10 1.32
N THR A 235 -13.41 -12.98 1.46
CA THR A 235 -12.86 -11.74 1.99
C THR A 235 -12.31 -11.94 3.41
N ILE A 236 -13.05 -12.60 4.30
CA ILE A 236 -12.63 -12.88 5.68
C ILE A 236 -11.36 -13.75 5.69
N ILE A 237 -11.31 -14.79 4.86
CA ILE A 237 -10.12 -15.67 4.75
C ILE A 237 -8.91 -14.84 4.28
N LEU A 238 -9.07 -14.00 3.26
CA LEU A 238 -7.99 -13.15 2.76
C LEU A 238 -7.52 -12.12 3.80
N MET A 239 -8.45 -11.54 4.57
CA MET A 239 -8.12 -10.63 5.67
C MET A 239 -7.33 -11.34 6.78
N PHE A 240 -7.67 -12.60 7.07
CA PHE A 240 -6.96 -13.42 8.07
C PHE A 240 -5.54 -13.77 7.62
N ILE A 241 -5.34 -14.09 6.34
CA ILE A 241 -4.01 -14.35 5.77
C ILE A 241 -3.17 -13.06 5.80
N GLY A 242 -3.80 -11.90 5.58
CA GLY A 242 -3.17 -10.59 5.64
C GLY A 242 -2.25 -10.28 4.46
N GLY A 243 -1.49 -9.19 4.62
CA GLY A 243 -0.38 -8.83 3.74
C GLY A 243 0.91 -9.53 4.20
N THR A 244 1.78 -9.84 3.27
CA THR A 244 3.11 -10.42 3.55
C THR A 244 4.09 -9.35 3.97
#